data_29927cb2dfb763bc458adf03ec132961
#
_entry.id   29927cb2dfb763bc458adf03ec132961
#
_cell.length_a   1.000
_cell.length_b   1.000
_cell.length_c   1.000
_cell.angle_alpha   90.00
_cell.angle_beta   90.00
_cell.angle_gamma   90.00
#
_symmetry.space_group_name_H-M   'P 1'
#
loop_
_entity.id
_entity.type
_entity.pdbx_description
1 polymer ?
#
loop_
_entity_poly.entity_id
_entity_poly.type
_entity_poly.pdbx_seq_one_letter_code
_entity_poly.pdbx_strand_id
1 'polypeptide(L)'
;IKMKKVSVLVAAAVVSGMFFTSCGPKTNVSLKSDVDSVSYAIGVSTGLGYKENLKTLPGAEANVDALIAGFVQAIKGDSTKMNMEEAREYMQKYFVEASAKEANKTKEEGEKFLADNKTKSGVITTESGLQYQVITEGTGAKPTAEDHVKVHYTGTLLDGTKFDSSIDRGEPAEFPVSQVIKGWTEGLQLMPVGSKYIFWIPSDLAYGDRGAGQMIKPNSTLKFEVELLEIVNNDKK
;
A
#
# COMPACT_ATOMS: atom_id res chain seq x y z
N ILE A 1 -37.98 8.13 84.97
CA ILE A 1 -37.07 8.69 83.96
C ILE A 1 -37.67 8.44 82.60
N LYS A 2 -38.16 9.54 81.92
CA LYS A 2 -38.85 9.51 80.63
C LYS A 2 -37.88 9.42 79.49
N MET A 3 -38.01 8.36 78.67
CA MET A 3 -37.30 8.26 77.40
C MET A 3 -38.07 9.00 76.28
N LYS A 4 -37.43 9.99 75.67
CA LYS A 4 -37.98 10.69 74.50
C LYS A 4 -37.66 9.88 73.22
N LYS A 5 -38.75 9.55 72.52
CA LYS A 5 -38.60 8.97 71.15
C LYS A 5 -38.18 10.04 70.17
N VAL A 6 -37.03 9.86 69.52
CA VAL A 6 -36.59 10.67 68.43
C VAL A 6 -37.04 10.00 67.15
N SER A 7 -37.95 10.64 66.42
CA SER A 7 -38.36 10.22 65.07
C SER A 7 -37.36 10.72 64.07
N VAL A 8 -36.66 9.78 63.43
CA VAL A 8 -35.80 10.08 62.32
C VAL A 8 -36.60 10.05 61.01
N LEU A 9 -36.80 11.22 60.41
CA LEU A 9 -37.39 11.37 59.10
C LEU A 9 -36.30 10.98 58.08
N VAL A 10 -36.47 9.84 57.40
CA VAL A 10 -35.64 9.45 56.27
C VAL A 10 -36.18 10.15 55.01
N ALA A 11 -35.51 11.20 54.59
CA ALA A 11 -35.79 11.83 53.32
C ALA A 11 -35.21 10.92 52.19
N ALA A 12 -36.08 10.25 51.44
CA ALA A 12 -35.72 9.51 50.26
C ALA A 12 -35.38 10.50 49.15
N ALA A 13 -34.09 10.72 48.90
CA ALA A 13 -33.62 11.41 47.72
C ALA A 13 -33.81 10.50 46.51
N VAL A 14 -34.80 10.81 45.66
CA VAL A 14 -34.99 10.21 44.36
C VAL A 14 -33.85 10.72 43.46
N VAL A 15 -32.78 9.94 43.35
CA VAL A 15 -31.76 10.16 42.34
C VAL A 15 -32.37 9.75 41.00
N SER A 16 -32.85 10.76 40.26
CA SER A 16 -33.30 10.62 38.90
C SER A 16 -32.05 10.30 38.04
N GLY A 17 -31.76 9.02 37.87
CA GLY A 17 -30.69 8.56 36.96
C GLY A 17 -31.07 8.92 35.53
N MET A 18 -30.44 9.97 35.01
CA MET A 18 -30.41 10.19 33.56
C MET A 18 -29.63 9.03 32.94
N PHE A 19 -30.34 8.03 32.48
CA PHE A 19 -29.78 7.06 31.56
C PHE A 19 -29.48 7.78 30.24
N PHE A 20 -28.24 8.19 30.05
CA PHE A 20 -27.72 8.47 28.72
C PHE A 20 -27.75 7.16 27.95
N THR A 21 -28.87 6.91 27.26
CA THR A 21 -28.90 5.87 26.23
C THR A 21 -27.91 6.29 25.14
N SER A 22 -26.72 5.68 25.16
CA SER A 22 -25.78 5.71 24.02
C SER A 22 -26.53 5.17 22.81
N CYS A 23 -26.99 6.07 21.94
CA CYS A 23 -27.63 5.72 20.68
C CYS A 23 -26.54 5.43 19.66
N GLY A 24 -25.77 4.37 19.89
CA GLY A 24 -24.91 3.80 18.87
C GLY A 24 -25.74 3.26 17.71
N PRO A 25 -25.18 3.13 16.50
CA PRO A 25 -25.92 2.55 15.38
C PRO A 25 -26.41 1.15 15.77
N LYS A 26 -27.72 0.92 15.58
CA LYS A 26 -28.35 -0.38 15.86
C LYS A 26 -27.73 -1.42 14.92
N THR A 27 -26.88 -2.29 15.44
CA THR A 27 -26.23 -3.37 14.67
C THR A 27 -27.15 -4.56 14.45
N ASN A 28 -28.27 -4.64 15.19
CA ASN A 28 -29.25 -5.72 15.06
C ASN A 28 -30.53 -5.16 14.39
N VAL A 29 -30.71 -5.48 13.12
CA VAL A 29 -31.85 -5.04 12.29
C VAL A 29 -32.65 -6.26 11.87
N SER A 30 -33.99 -6.22 12.02
CA SER A 30 -34.89 -7.25 11.51
C SER A 30 -35.32 -6.93 10.10
N LEU A 31 -35.08 -7.84 9.17
CA LEU A 31 -35.44 -7.71 7.74
C LEU A 31 -36.83 -8.32 7.56
N LYS A 32 -37.88 -7.49 7.66
CA LYS A 32 -39.28 -7.94 7.61
C LYS A 32 -39.95 -7.74 6.26
N SER A 33 -39.32 -6.94 5.39
CA SER A 33 -39.81 -6.63 4.05
C SER A 33 -38.69 -6.70 3.00
N ASP A 34 -39.06 -6.76 1.73
CA ASP A 34 -38.11 -6.68 0.62
C ASP A 34 -37.34 -5.35 0.63
N VAL A 35 -38.02 -4.27 1.04
CA VAL A 35 -37.36 -2.95 1.18
C VAL A 35 -36.31 -2.96 2.29
N ASP A 36 -36.57 -3.62 3.43
CA ASP A 36 -35.57 -3.77 4.49
C ASP A 36 -34.36 -4.58 3.98
N SER A 37 -34.66 -5.67 3.26
CA SER A 37 -33.63 -6.57 2.73
C SER A 37 -32.73 -5.89 1.70
N VAL A 38 -33.32 -5.17 0.74
CA VAL A 38 -32.55 -4.43 -0.28
C VAL A 38 -31.76 -3.28 0.34
N SER A 39 -32.33 -2.56 1.30
CA SER A 39 -31.65 -1.48 2.00
C SER A 39 -30.43 -1.99 2.78
N TYR A 40 -30.58 -3.11 3.46
CA TYR A 40 -29.48 -3.77 4.18
C TYR A 40 -28.40 -4.26 3.22
N ALA A 41 -28.80 -4.88 2.09
CA ALA A 41 -27.87 -5.36 1.07
C ALA A 41 -27.03 -4.21 0.45
N ILE A 42 -27.65 -3.05 0.20
CA ILE A 42 -26.92 -1.83 -0.24
C ILE A 42 -25.88 -1.44 0.83
N GLY A 43 -26.28 -1.42 2.10
CA GLY A 43 -25.35 -1.12 3.22
C GLY A 43 -24.18 -2.07 3.28
N VAL A 44 -24.41 -3.39 3.15
CA VAL A 44 -23.35 -4.41 3.14
C VAL A 44 -22.41 -4.22 1.95
N SER A 45 -22.96 -4.06 0.75
CA SER A 45 -22.16 -3.87 -0.46
C SER A 45 -21.26 -2.62 -0.38
N THR A 46 -21.84 -1.50 0.07
CA THR A 46 -21.10 -0.25 0.26
C THR A 46 -20.02 -0.39 1.32
N GLY A 47 -20.36 -1.00 2.46
CA GLY A 47 -19.42 -1.21 3.56
C GLY A 47 -18.23 -2.10 3.18
N LEU A 48 -18.47 -3.17 2.42
CA LEU A 48 -17.39 -4.04 1.92
C LEU A 48 -16.47 -3.30 0.94
N GLY A 49 -17.01 -2.47 0.06
CA GLY A 49 -16.22 -1.63 -0.83
C GLY A 49 -15.34 -0.63 -0.05
N TYR A 50 -15.90 0.04 0.94
CA TYR A 50 -15.12 0.95 1.79
C TYR A 50 -14.05 0.23 2.61
N LYS A 51 -14.33 -0.95 3.14
CA LYS A 51 -13.37 -1.73 3.94
C LYS A 51 -12.04 -1.95 3.20
N GLU A 52 -12.08 -2.25 1.92
CA GLU A 52 -10.86 -2.43 1.12
C GLU A 52 -10.16 -1.08 0.86
N ASN A 53 -10.91 -0.05 0.51
CA ASN A 53 -10.35 1.29 0.25
C ASN A 53 -9.70 1.92 1.51
N LEU A 54 -10.24 1.65 2.69
CA LEU A 54 -9.69 2.17 3.95
C LEU A 54 -8.31 1.59 4.30
N LYS A 55 -7.97 0.41 3.78
CA LYS A 55 -6.64 -0.19 3.96
C LYS A 55 -5.54 0.60 3.25
N THR A 56 -5.91 1.37 2.24
CA THR A 56 -4.99 2.16 1.41
C THR A 56 -4.95 3.64 1.81
N LEU A 57 -5.53 4.00 2.97
CA LEU A 57 -5.48 5.37 3.47
C LEU A 57 -4.03 5.74 3.81
N PRO A 58 -3.43 6.74 3.16
CA PRO A 58 -2.05 7.10 3.43
C PRO A 58 -1.89 7.70 4.83
N GLY A 59 -0.82 7.35 5.51
CA GLY A 59 -0.37 7.98 6.74
C GLY A 59 -0.98 7.49 8.05
N ALA A 60 -2.13 6.80 8.04
CA ALA A 60 -2.75 6.28 9.27
C ALA A 60 -3.79 5.20 9.02
N GLU A 61 -4.10 4.45 10.05
CA GLU A 61 -5.26 3.56 10.07
C GLU A 61 -6.56 4.38 10.18
N ALA A 62 -7.57 4.01 9.38
CA ALA A 62 -8.83 4.73 9.33
C ALA A 62 -9.62 4.59 10.63
N ASN A 63 -10.15 5.70 11.15
CA ASN A 63 -11.11 5.70 12.24
C ASN A 63 -12.52 5.32 11.73
N VAL A 64 -12.82 4.03 11.79
CA VAL A 64 -14.09 3.47 11.30
C VAL A 64 -15.31 4.07 12.02
N ASP A 65 -15.21 4.35 13.33
CA ASP A 65 -16.32 4.92 14.09
C ASP A 65 -16.64 6.35 13.63
N ALA A 66 -15.63 7.15 13.34
CA ALA A 66 -15.81 8.49 12.78
C ALA A 66 -16.44 8.45 11.38
N LEU A 67 -16.01 7.50 10.53
CA LEU A 67 -16.59 7.28 9.21
C LEU A 67 -18.08 6.92 9.29
N ILE A 68 -18.43 5.94 10.16
CA ILE A 68 -19.80 5.50 10.37
C ILE A 68 -20.67 6.66 10.89
N ALA A 69 -20.16 7.45 11.84
CA ALA A 69 -20.88 8.59 12.38
C ALA A 69 -21.21 9.63 11.30
N GLY A 70 -20.22 10.03 10.49
CA GLY A 70 -20.43 10.97 9.39
C GLY A 70 -21.40 10.45 8.33
N PHE A 71 -21.28 9.16 7.96
CA PHE A 71 -22.15 8.51 6.99
C PHE A 71 -23.61 8.46 7.47
N VAL A 72 -23.84 8.05 8.73
CA VAL A 72 -25.18 7.97 9.32
C VAL A 72 -25.82 9.35 9.40
N GLN A 73 -25.09 10.37 9.87
CA GLN A 73 -25.60 11.75 9.93
C GLN A 73 -26.00 12.27 8.54
N ALA A 74 -25.12 12.07 7.55
CA ALA A 74 -25.39 12.53 6.19
C ALA A 74 -26.63 11.85 5.56
N ILE A 75 -26.77 10.51 5.69
CA ILE A 75 -27.93 9.78 5.14
C ILE A 75 -29.24 10.17 5.82
N LYS A 76 -29.23 10.41 7.15
CA LYS A 76 -30.43 10.81 7.89
C LYS A 76 -30.81 12.27 7.70
N GLY A 77 -29.96 13.08 7.09
CA GLY A 77 -30.16 14.53 6.99
C GLY A 77 -29.94 15.25 8.33
N ASP A 78 -29.24 14.61 9.27
CA ASP A 78 -28.87 15.22 10.53
C ASP A 78 -27.75 16.27 10.31
N SER A 79 -27.56 17.15 11.30
CA SER A 79 -26.47 18.11 11.28
C SER A 79 -25.12 17.39 11.30
N THR A 80 -24.29 17.64 10.30
CA THR A 80 -22.91 17.13 10.20
C THR A 80 -21.91 18.14 10.77
N LYS A 81 -20.73 17.65 11.21
CA LYS A 81 -19.68 18.53 11.78
C LYS A 81 -18.97 19.37 10.72
N MET A 82 -19.09 19.02 9.46
CA MET A 82 -18.58 19.76 8.31
C MET A 82 -19.54 19.59 7.15
N ASN A 83 -19.68 20.60 6.31
CA ASN A 83 -20.47 20.51 5.09
C ASN A 83 -19.68 19.76 3.97
N MET A 84 -20.31 19.55 2.82
CA MET A 84 -19.72 18.79 1.72
C MET A 84 -18.45 19.45 1.15
N GLU A 85 -18.40 20.78 1.09
CA GLU A 85 -17.26 21.52 0.56
C GLU A 85 -16.08 21.43 1.53
N GLU A 86 -16.30 21.71 2.80
CA GLU A 86 -15.30 21.54 3.87
C GLU A 86 -14.75 20.10 3.94
N ALA A 87 -15.63 19.10 3.76
CA ALA A 87 -15.21 17.70 3.74
C ALA A 87 -14.28 17.38 2.55
N ARG A 88 -14.60 17.92 1.35
CA ARG A 88 -13.77 17.74 0.16
C ARG A 88 -12.42 18.41 0.29
N GLU A 89 -12.39 19.67 0.75
CA GLU A 89 -11.14 20.41 0.97
C GLU A 89 -10.26 19.72 2.00
N TYR A 90 -10.84 19.26 3.11
CA TYR A 90 -10.12 18.55 4.15
C TYR A 90 -9.53 17.23 3.63
N MET A 91 -10.32 16.43 2.91
CA MET A 91 -9.84 15.19 2.30
C MET A 91 -8.70 15.47 1.32
N GLN A 92 -8.86 16.43 0.41
CA GLN A 92 -7.84 16.77 -0.58
C GLN A 92 -6.53 17.17 0.10
N LYS A 93 -6.60 18.07 1.08
CA LYS A 93 -5.43 18.50 1.85
C LYS A 93 -4.75 17.33 2.55
N TYR A 94 -5.54 16.51 3.27
CA TYR A 94 -5.02 15.34 3.98
C TYR A 94 -4.30 14.37 3.05
N PHE A 95 -4.94 14.01 1.92
CA PHE A 95 -4.34 13.07 0.97
C PHE A 95 -3.04 13.58 0.37
N VAL A 96 -2.98 14.86 0.00
CA VAL A 96 -1.75 15.47 -0.52
C VAL A 96 -0.63 15.44 0.52
N GLU A 97 -0.91 15.90 1.74
CA GLU A 97 0.09 15.97 2.81
C GLU A 97 0.55 14.57 3.26
N ALA A 98 -0.39 13.64 3.46
CA ALA A 98 -0.07 12.29 3.89
C ALA A 98 0.72 11.50 2.82
N SER A 99 0.31 11.63 1.54
CA SER A 99 1.04 11.00 0.43
C SER A 99 2.44 11.57 0.26
N ALA A 100 2.61 12.89 0.38
CA ALA A 100 3.92 13.53 0.32
C ALA A 100 4.83 13.06 1.47
N LYS A 101 4.30 12.98 2.68
CA LYS A 101 5.03 12.50 3.85
C LYS A 101 5.46 11.04 3.68
N GLU A 102 4.57 10.18 3.17
CA GLU A 102 4.88 8.77 2.92
C GLU A 102 5.93 8.62 1.80
N ALA A 103 5.81 9.39 0.72
CA ALA A 103 6.77 9.41 -0.39
C ALA A 103 8.18 9.83 0.07
N ASN A 104 8.27 10.86 0.93
CA ASN A 104 9.54 11.30 1.51
C ASN A 104 10.16 10.23 2.41
N LYS A 105 9.35 9.61 3.27
CA LYS A 105 9.81 8.51 4.12
C LYS A 105 10.35 7.34 3.29
N THR A 106 9.63 6.93 2.25
CA THR A 106 10.04 5.85 1.35
C THR A 106 11.37 6.18 0.65
N LYS A 107 11.54 7.45 0.24
CA LYS A 107 12.78 7.95 -0.35
C LYS A 107 13.95 7.85 0.61
N GLU A 108 13.81 8.39 1.82
CA GLU A 108 14.85 8.36 2.86
C GLU A 108 15.25 6.92 3.23
N GLU A 109 14.28 6.03 3.37
CA GLU A 109 14.53 4.60 3.65
C GLU A 109 15.29 3.94 2.50
N GLY A 110 14.92 4.24 1.25
CA GLY A 110 15.61 3.74 0.06
C GLY A 110 17.04 4.25 -0.06
N GLU A 111 17.26 5.54 0.10
CA GLU A 111 18.59 6.17 0.06
C GLU A 111 19.51 5.62 1.16
N LYS A 112 18.99 5.49 2.38
CA LYS A 112 19.73 4.87 3.49
C LYS A 112 20.10 3.43 3.18
N PHE A 113 19.12 2.64 2.70
CA PHE A 113 19.38 1.24 2.33
C PHE A 113 20.51 1.15 1.29
N LEU A 114 20.45 1.95 0.22
CA LEU A 114 21.46 1.93 -0.85
C LEU A 114 22.84 2.40 -0.34
N ALA A 115 22.86 3.39 0.56
CA ALA A 115 24.10 3.84 1.20
C ALA A 115 24.77 2.74 2.03
N ASP A 116 23.97 1.97 2.76
CA ASP A 116 24.46 0.83 3.55
C ASP A 116 24.81 -0.36 2.63
N ASN A 117 24.00 -0.63 1.60
CA ASN A 117 24.15 -1.79 0.73
C ASN A 117 25.43 -1.73 -0.12
N LYS A 118 25.82 -0.54 -0.61
CA LYS A 118 27.07 -0.36 -1.39
C LYS A 118 28.34 -0.77 -0.65
N THR A 119 28.29 -0.85 0.70
CA THR A 119 29.44 -1.26 1.52
C THR A 119 29.54 -2.77 1.69
N LYS A 120 28.52 -3.51 1.27
CA LYS A 120 28.49 -4.97 1.42
C LYS A 120 29.41 -5.64 0.39
N SER A 121 30.03 -6.74 0.80
CA SER A 121 30.90 -7.53 -0.08
C SER A 121 30.13 -8.03 -1.31
N GLY A 122 30.73 -7.88 -2.47
CA GLY A 122 30.18 -8.33 -3.76
C GLY A 122 29.12 -7.38 -4.37
N VAL A 123 28.78 -6.29 -3.70
CA VAL A 123 27.88 -5.26 -4.26
C VAL A 123 28.71 -4.25 -5.07
N ILE A 124 28.31 -4.05 -6.29
CA ILE A 124 28.91 -3.08 -7.24
C ILE A 124 27.87 -1.97 -7.48
N THR A 125 28.32 -0.71 -7.49
CA THR A 125 27.48 0.45 -7.78
C THR A 125 27.95 1.09 -9.07
N THR A 126 27.03 1.31 -10.02
CA THR A 126 27.32 1.99 -11.29
C THR A 126 27.26 3.51 -11.12
N GLU A 127 27.65 4.26 -12.17
CA GLU A 127 27.59 5.74 -12.17
C GLU A 127 26.16 6.27 -12.03
N SER A 128 25.16 5.54 -12.53
CA SER A 128 23.73 5.90 -12.41
C SER A 128 23.16 5.71 -11.01
N GLY A 129 23.89 4.99 -10.14
CA GLY A 129 23.43 4.59 -8.82
C GLY A 129 22.74 3.22 -8.77
N LEU A 130 22.63 2.51 -9.90
CA LEU A 130 22.20 1.11 -9.91
C LEU A 130 23.19 0.29 -9.08
N GLN A 131 22.68 -0.56 -8.18
CA GLN A 131 23.52 -1.51 -7.46
C GLN A 131 23.20 -2.93 -7.91
N TYR A 132 24.24 -3.75 -8.04
CA TYR A 132 24.06 -5.14 -8.39
C TYR A 132 25.07 -6.05 -7.70
N GLN A 133 24.68 -7.31 -7.60
CA GLN A 133 25.54 -8.39 -7.11
C GLN A 133 25.44 -9.58 -8.07
N VAL A 134 26.57 -10.11 -8.45
CA VAL A 134 26.67 -11.33 -9.24
C VAL A 134 26.49 -12.54 -8.35
N ILE A 135 25.46 -13.34 -8.60
CA ILE A 135 25.24 -14.62 -7.91
C ILE A 135 25.84 -15.76 -8.71
N THR A 136 25.59 -15.73 -10.01
CA THR A 136 26.19 -16.66 -10.98
C THR A 136 26.58 -15.88 -12.21
N GLU A 137 27.82 -15.99 -12.64
CA GLU A 137 28.29 -15.40 -13.88
C GLU A 137 28.04 -16.36 -15.04
N GLY A 138 27.38 -15.88 -16.08
CA GLY A 138 27.17 -16.60 -17.32
C GLY A 138 28.38 -16.51 -18.25
N THR A 139 28.36 -17.31 -19.30
CA THR A 139 29.45 -17.35 -20.31
C THR A 139 28.97 -16.95 -21.71
N GLY A 140 27.66 -16.60 -21.84
CA GLY A 140 27.11 -16.21 -23.14
C GLY A 140 27.38 -14.75 -23.50
N ALA A 141 26.78 -14.29 -24.60
CA ALA A 141 26.83 -12.89 -25.01
C ALA A 141 26.07 -11.99 -24.02
N LYS A 142 26.45 -10.70 -23.96
CA LYS A 142 25.68 -9.66 -23.26
C LYS A 142 24.68 -9.03 -24.21
N PRO A 143 23.43 -8.78 -23.81
CA PRO A 143 22.48 -8.09 -24.66
C PRO A 143 22.86 -6.62 -24.85
N THR A 144 22.37 -6.06 -25.95
CA THR A 144 22.34 -4.63 -26.22
C THR A 144 20.97 -4.04 -25.95
N ALA A 145 20.82 -2.73 -26.08
CA ALA A 145 19.51 -2.06 -25.87
C ALA A 145 18.46 -2.45 -26.92
N GLU A 146 18.91 -2.89 -28.12
CA GLU A 146 18.06 -3.27 -29.26
C GLU A 146 17.55 -4.71 -29.15
N ASP A 147 18.14 -5.50 -28.26
CA ASP A 147 17.83 -6.92 -28.15
C ASP A 147 16.52 -7.17 -27.37
N HIS A 148 15.94 -8.34 -27.63
CA HIS A 148 14.93 -8.94 -26.77
C HIS A 148 15.59 -9.99 -25.90
N VAL A 149 15.17 -10.06 -24.65
CA VAL A 149 15.71 -11.02 -23.69
C VAL A 149 14.61 -11.86 -23.08
N LYS A 150 14.95 -13.08 -22.75
CA LYS A 150 14.12 -14.01 -21.98
C LYS A 150 14.73 -14.20 -20.60
N VAL A 151 13.96 -13.96 -19.59
CA VAL A 151 14.43 -13.94 -18.20
C VAL A 151 13.49 -14.66 -17.25
N HIS A 152 14.05 -15.23 -16.19
CA HIS A 152 13.31 -15.42 -14.95
C HIS A 152 13.64 -14.29 -13.98
N TYR A 153 12.62 -13.82 -13.24
CA TYR A 153 12.83 -12.79 -12.25
C TYR A 153 11.85 -12.85 -11.08
N THR A 154 12.26 -12.27 -9.98
CA THR A 154 11.38 -11.95 -8.84
C THR A 154 11.68 -10.53 -8.39
N GLY A 155 10.66 -9.68 -8.38
CA GLY A 155 10.70 -8.31 -7.89
C GLY A 155 10.11 -8.20 -6.49
N THR A 156 10.85 -7.57 -5.57
CA THR A 156 10.43 -7.32 -4.20
C THR A 156 10.70 -5.88 -3.79
N LEU A 157 9.90 -5.38 -2.84
CA LEU A 157 10.23 -4.20 -2.08
C LEU A 157 11.39 -4.51 -1.10
N LEU A 158 11.92 -3.48 -0.46
CA LEU A 158 13.03 -3.65 0.51
C LEU A 158 12.63 -4.43 1.77
N ASP A 159 11.35 -4.44 2.12
CA ASP A 159 10.79 -5.23 3.23
C ASP A 159 10.57 -6.71 2.87
N GLY A 160 10.86 -7.10 1.61
CA GLY A 160 10.67 -8.45 1.10
C GLY A 160 9.29 -8.72 0.48
N THR A 161 8.38 -7.74 0.50
CA THR A 161 7.07 -7.88 -0.15
C THR A 161 7.25 -8.08 -1.64
N LYS A 162 6.82 -9.23 -2.16
CA LYS A 162 6.88 -9.55 -3.58
C LYS A 162 5.76 -8.85 -4.33
N PHE A 163 6.09 -8.13 -5.40
CA PHE A 163 5.11 -7.45 -6.24
C PHE A 163 4.97 -8.07 -7.63
N ASP A 164 6.00 -8.78 -8.10
CA ASP A 164 5.96 -9.47 -9.39
C ASP A 164 6.95 -10.64 -9.44
N SER A 165 6.62 -11.72 -10.17
CA SER A 165 7.51 -12.88 -10.35
C SER A 165 7.10 -13.70 -11.56
N SER A 166 8.02 -13.89 -12.49
CA SER A 166 7.86 -14.85 -13.59
C SER A 166 7.89 -16.31 -13.11
N ILE A 167 8.59 -16.55 -12.00
CA ILE A 167 8.68 -17.89 -11.39
C ILE A 167 7.31 -18.32 -10.86
N ASP A 168 6.58 -17.40 -10.19
CA ASP A 168 5.25 -17.68 -9.67
C ASP A 168 4.22 -17.89 -10.79
N ARG A 169 4.43 -17.31 -11.97
CA ARG A 169 3.63 -17.55 -13.18
C ARG A 169 3.95 -18.88 -13.86
N GLY A 170 5.08 -19.51 -13.51
CA GLY A 170 5.53 -20.79 -14.06
C GLY A 170 6.20 -20.73 -15.43
N GLU A 171 6.43 -19.52 -15.97
CA GLU A 171 7.05 -19.32 -17.29
C GLU A 171 7.99 -18.10 -17.31
N PRO A 172 9.07 -18.13 -18.10
CA PRO A 172 9.92 -16.98 -18.31
C PRO A 172 9.17 -15.84 -18.97
N ALA A 173 9.62 -14.62 -18.73
CA ALA A 173 9.11 -13.44 -19.41
C ALA A 173 10.06 -12.96 -20.49
N GLU A 174 9.51 -12.41 -21.56
CA GLU A 174 10.27 -11.83 -22.67
C GLU A 174 10.05 -10.32 -22.74
N PHE A 175 11.14 -9.55 -22.86
CA PHE A 175 11.11 -8.10 -22.90
C PHE A 175 12.09 -7.55 -23.95
N PRO A 176 11.70 -6.48 -24.67
CA PRO A 176 12.68 -5.60 -25.32
C PRO A 176 13.50 -4.88 -24.24
N VAL A 177 14.81 -4.93 -24.30
CA VAL A 177 15.71 -4.31 -23.29
C VAL A 177 15.46 -2.81 -23.14
N SER A 178 15.08 -2.13 -24.22
CA SER A 178 14.77 -0.69 -24.22
C SER A 178 13.38 -0.32 -23.67
N GLN A 179 12.49 -1.30 -23.42
CA GLN A 179 11.09 -1.04 -23.01
C GLN A 179 10.78 -1.41 -21.56
N VAL A 180 11.80 -1.62 -20.75
CA VAL A 180 11.68 -1.87 -19.31
C VAL A 180 12.14 -0.64 -18.52
N ILE A 181 12.06 -0.67 -17.19
CA ILE A 181 12.58 0.42 -16.36
C ILE A 181 14.08 0.63 -16.57
N LYS A 182 14.56 1.86 -16.43
CA LYS A 182 15.95 2.24 -16.74
C LYS A 182 16.99 1.35 -16.07
N GLY A 183 16.75 1.00 -14.81
CA GLY A 183 17.65 0.11 -14.06
C GLY A 183 17.74 -1.29 -14.66
N TRP A 184 16.67 -1.79 -15.27
CA TRP A 184 16.70 -3.04 -16.03
C TRP A 184 17.41 -2.90 -17.37
N THR A 185 17.12 -1.82 -18.12
CA THR A 185 17.81 -1.53 -19.38
C THR A 185 19.33 -1.49 -19.18
N GLU A 186 19.79 -0.86 -18.10
CA GLU A 186 21.21 -0.82 -17.75
C GLU A 186 21.71 -2.18 -17.25
N GLY A 187 21.00 -2.76 -16.28
CA GLY A 187 21.42 -3.98 -15.60
C GLY A 187 21.53 -5.20 -16.52
N LEU A 188 20.56 -5.38 -17.42
CA LEU A 188 20.57 -6.51 -18.37
C LEU A 188 21.77 -6.49 -19.30
N GLN A 189 22.23 -5.31 -19.72
CA GLN A 189 23.41 -5.17 -20.57
C GLN A 189 24.73 -5.49 -19.84
N LEU A 190 24.70 -5.60 -18.51
CA LEU A 190 25.84 -6.06 -17.72
C LEU A 190 25.92 -7.59 -17.63
N MET A 191 24.81 -8.28 -17.86
CA MET A 191 24.65 -9.72 -17.65
C MET A 191 25.03 -10.53 -18.91
N PRO A 192 26.03 -11.42 -18.88
CA PRO A 192 26.15 -12.47 -19.90
C PRO A 192 24.97 -13.45 -19.82
N VAL A 193 24.51 -14.00 -20.94
CA VAL A 193 23.52 -15.09 -20.95
C VAL A 193 23.97 -16.25 -20.06
N GLY A 194 23.08 -16.78 -19.25
CA GLY A 194 23.32 -17.78 -18.22
C GLY A 194 23.65 -17.20 -16.85
N SER A 195 23.63 -15.85 -16.71
CA SER A 195 23.89 -15.19 -15.44
C SER A 195 22.65 -15.13 -14.56
N LYS A 196 22.91 -15.07 -13.24
CA LYS A 196 21.93 -14.70 -12.21
C LYS A 196 22.48 -13.55 -11.38
N TYR A 197 21.80 -12.41 -11.39
CA TYR A 197 22.19 -11.20 -10.67
C TYR A 197 21.09 -10.76 -9.72
N ILE A 198 21.48 -10.03 -8.68
CA ILE A 198 20.56 -9.24 -7.86
C ILE A 198 20.77 -7.78 -8.20
N PHE A 199 19.69 -7.06 -8.47
CA PHE A 199 19.69 -5.61 -8.66
C PHE A 199 18.98 -4.92 -7.50
N TRP A 200 19.53 -3.81 -7.03
CA TRP A 200 18.84 -2.83 -6.18
C TRP A 200 18.78 -1.55 -6.99
N ILE A 201 17.56 -1.18 -7.34
CA ILE A 201 17.28 -0.12 -8.32
C ILE A 201 16.72 1.08 -7.56
N PRO A 202 17.45 2.21 -7.51
CA PRO A 202 16.90 3.45 -6.96
C PRO A 202 15.66 3.89 -7.73
N SER A 203 14.76 4.62 -7.07
CA SER A 203 13.47 5.00 -7.65
C SER A 203 13.57 5.73 -8.98
N ASP A 204 14.59 6.58 -9.16
CA ASP A 204 14.82 7.37 -10.38
C ASP A 204 15.15 6.49 -11.62
N LEU A 205 15.60 5.28 -11.38
CA LEU A 205 15.83 4.25 -12.41
C LEU A 205 14.68 3.24 -12.48
N ALA A 206 13.62 3.43 -11.69
CA ALA A 206 12.43 2.58 -11.63
C ALA A 206 11.16 3.38 -11.96
N TYR A 207 10.26 3.57 -10.99
CA TYR A 207 8.96 4.21 -11.20
C TYR A 207 8.88 5.64 -10.65
N GLY A 208 9.97 6.17 -10.07
CA GLY A 208 10.10 7.54 -9.59
C GLY A 208 9.06 7.94 -8.55
N ASP A 209 8.63 9.21 -8.64
CA ASP A 209 7.67 9.84 -7.74
C ASP A 209 6.22 9.40 -7.95
N ARG A 210 5.94 8.62 -8.97
CA ARG A 210 4.58 8.11 -9.26
C ARG A 210 4.31 6.76 -8.62
N GLY A 211 5.36 5.94 -8.40
CA GLY A 211 5.19 4.54 -8.03
C GLY A 211 4.52 3.72 -9.14
N ALA A 212 4.03 2.52 -8.84
CA ALA A 212 3.31 1.67 -9.78
C ALA A 212 2.29 0.76 -9.09
N GLY A 213 1.08 0.69 -9.65
CA GLY A 213 -0.01 -0.10 -9.09
C GLY A 213 -0.33 0.29 -7.65
N GLN A 214 -0.76 -0.70 -6.85
CA GLN A 214 -1.09 -0.49 -5.44
C GLN A 214 0.09 -0.81 -4.49
N MET A 215 1.09 -1.52 -4.98
CA MET A 215 2.17 -2.06 -4.13
C MET A 215 3.44 -1.22 -4.15
N ILE A 216 3.79 -0.64 -5.31
CA ILE A 216 5.01 0.14 -5.45
C ILE A 216 4.69 1.61 -5.18
N LYS A 217 4.98 2.05 -3.96
CA LYS A 217 4.75 3.43 -3.53
C LYS A 217 5.68 4.41 -4.25
N PRO A 218 5.33 5.71 -4.30
CA PRO A 218 6.24 6.76 -4.75
C PRO A 218 7.62 6.66 -4.09
N ASN A 219 8.66 6.85 -4.89
CA ASN A 219 10.08 6.81 -4.49
C ASN A 219 10.59 5.46 -3.95
N SER A 220 9.89 4.36 -4.24
CA SER A 220 10.34 3.03 -3.81
C SER A 220 11.62 2.59 -4.49
N THR A 221 12.63 2.21 -3.72
CA THR A 221 13.77 1.42 -4.18
C THR A 221 13.33 -0.03 -4.34
N LEU A 222 13.66 -0.64 -5.46
CA LEU A 222 13.24 -1.99 -5.79
C LEU A 222 14.42 -2.97 -5.74
N LYS A 223 14.14 -4.21 -5.36
CA LYS A 223 15.07 -5.32 -5.48
C LYS A 223 14.54 -6.30 -6.52
N PHE A 224 15.40 -6.72 -7.44
CA PHE A 224 15.12 -7.79 -8.39
C PHE A 224 16.19 -8.86 -8.32
N GLU A 225 15.77 -10.09 -8.31
CA GLU A 225 16.60 -11.24 -8.62
C GLU A 225 16.29 -11.64 -10.06
N VAL A 226 17.30 -11.62 -10.94
CA VAL A 226 17.11 -11.79 -12.38
C VAL A 226 18.06 -12.88 -12.88
N GLU A 227 17.53 -13.83 -13.66
CA GLU A 227 18.27 -14.83 -14.39
C GLU A 227 18.08 -14.61 -15.89
N LEU A 228 19.15 -14.29 -16.59
CA LEU A 228 19.15 -14.07 -18.05
C LEU A 228 19.32 -15.41 -18.77
N LEU A 229 18.25 -15.89 -19.37
CA LEU A 229 18.22 -17.20 -20.02
C LEU A 229 18.70 -17.15 -21.46
N GLU A 230 18.25 -16.14 -22.22
CA GLU A 230 18.46 -16.10 -23.67
C GLU A 230 18.36 -14.66 -24.19
N ILE A 231 19.12 -14.34 -25.24
CA ILE A 231 18.88 -13.21 -26.14
C ILE A 231 18.04 -13.73 -27.30
N VAL A 232 16.79 -13.26 -27.40
CA VAL A 232 15.84 -13.70 -28.42
C VAL A 232 16.12 -12.95 -29.73
N ASN A 233 16.66 -13.62 -30.71
CA ASN A 233 16.85 -13.05 -32.04
C ASN A 233 15.51 -12.99 -32.79
N ASN A 234 15.06 -11.80 -33.13
CA ASN A 234 13.83 -11.58 -33.92
C ASN A 234 14.04 -11.89 -35.44
N ASP A 235 15.15 -12.52 -35.84
CA ASP A 235 15.48 -12.79 -37.24
C ASP A 235 14.76 -14.01 -37.85
N LYS A 236 13.60 -14.41 -37.26
CA LYS A 236 12.74 -15.44 -37.84
C LYS A 236 11.30 -14.94 -38.01
N LYS A 237 11.12 -14.05 -38.97
CA LYS A 237 9.88 -13.91 -39.72
C LYS A 237 10.13 -13.59 -41.16
#